data_18b65517ae7c8911f66ffbdd28b2bff2
#
_entry.id   18b65517ae7c8911f66ffbdd28b2bff2
#
_cell.length_a   1.000
_cell.length_b   1.000
_cell.length_c   1.000
_cell.angle_alpha   90.00
_cell.angle_beta   90.00
_cell.angle_gamma   90.00
#
_symmetry.space_group_name_H-M   'P 1'
#
loop_
_entity.id
_entity.type
_entity.pdbx_description
1 polymer ?
#
loop_
_entity_poly.entity_id
_entity_poly.type
_entity_poly.pdbx_seq_one_letter_code
_entity_poly.pdbx_strand_id
1 'polypeptide(L)'
;MANGSIQIYTSAGQAAPLAGVALTVLDENGAVLAHLTADADGFAEAADLPAPDAAYSLDEANTAVRPYAIYSVEAVLDGWQTVELNGVQVFDGQQTVARLSLLPNGGVPSAARAAGGETAPDVVTIPPHTLFAGDGGSGPAPEELLPGNVLTRVVVPKKITVHLGKPSANVRNVTVSFQSYIANVASSEVYPTWDX
;
A
#
# COMPACT_ATOMS: atom_id res chain seq x y z
N MET A 1 -21.75 -7.60 -14.39
CA MET A 1 -20.67 -6.61 -14.38
C MET A 1 -19.67 -7.03 -13.34
N ALA A 2 -18.41 -6.88 -13.66
CA ALA A 2 -17.34 -7.20 -12.73
C ALA A 2 -17.24 -6.10 -11.68
N ASN A 3 -17.22 -6.46 -10.42
CA ASN A 3 -17.22 -5.51 -9.29
C ASN A 3 -16.32 -5.99 -8.16
N GLY A 4 -15.72 -5.05 -7.46
CA GLY A 4 -15.00 -5.33 -6.22
C GLY A 4 -15.49 -4.43 -5.10
N SER A 5 -14.77 -4.38 -4.00
CA SER A 5 -15.10 -3.49 -2.88
C SER A 5 -13.86 -2.87 -2.24
N ILE A 6 -14.06 -1.78 -1.53
CA ILE A 6 -13.03 -1.16 -0.69
C ILE A 6 -13.50 -1.20 0.76
N GLN A 7 -12.76 -1.87 1.60
CA GLN A 7 -12.93 -1.84 3.05
C GLN A 7 -12.04 -0.72 3.60
N ILE A 8 -12.66 0.27 4.23
CA ILE A 8 -11.97 1.49 4.67
C ILE A 8 -11.89 1.49 6.19
N TYR A 9 -10.68 1.76 6.71
CA TYR A 9 -10.45 1.96 8.14
C TYR A 9 -9.92 3.35 8.37
N THR A 10 -10.55 4.08 9.28
CA THR A 10 -10.13 5.41 9.70
C THR A 10 -9.59 5.37 11.13
N SER A 11 -8.48 6.07 11.37
CA SER A 11 -7.82 6.08 12.67
C SER A 11 -7.28 7.46 13.04
N ALA A 12 -7.19 7.71 14.34
CA ALA A 12 -6.48 8.87 14.89
C ALA A 12 -5.02 8.46 15.11
N GLY A 13 -4.16 8.80 14.15
CA GLY A 13 -2.78 8.31 14.17
C GLY A 13 -2.72 6.80 13.93
N GLN A 14 -1.82 6.11 14.62
CA GLN A 14 -1.52 4.71 14.29
C GLN A 14 -2.40 3.67 14.99
N ALA A 15 -3.19 4.03 15.98
CA ALA A 15 -3.78 3.00 16.85
C ALA A 15 -5.26 3.14 17.22
N ALA A 16 -5.81 4.33 17.24
CA ALA A 16 -7.16 4.53 17.75
C ALA A 16 -8.17 4.64 16.61
N PRO A 17 -9.21 3.78 16.58
CA PRO A 17 -10.28 3.94 15.57
C PRO A 17 -10.90 5.34 15.66
N LEU A 18 -11.29 5.89 14.53
CA LEU A 18 -11.88 7.22 14.44
C LEU A 18 -13.26 7.12 13.78
N ALA A 19 -14.29 7.23 14.61
CA ALA A 19 -15.67 7.14 14.18
C ALA A 19 -16.18 8.45 13.57
N GLY A 20 -17.21 8.35 12.76
CA GLY A 20 -17.93 9.52 12.24
C GLY A 20 -17.22 10.23 11.08
N VAL A 21 -16.12 9.70 10.58
CA VAL A 21 -15.41 10.27 9.44
C VAL A 21 -16.31 10.16 8.21
N ALA A 22 -16.57 11.27 7.53
CA ALA A 22 -17.26 11.30 6.25
C ALA A 22 -16.28 10.86 5.17
N LEU A 23 -16.67 9.86 4.39
CA LEU A 23 -15.82 9.25 3.35
C LEU A 23 -16.49 9.40 1.99
N THR A 24 -15.73 9.87 1.01
CA THR A 24 -16.20 9.97 -0.37
C THR A 24 -15.30 9.10 -1.25
N VAL A 25 -15.90 8.20 -2.01
CA VAL A 25 -15.18 7.37 -2.97
C VAL A 25 -15.40 7.92 -4.38
N LEU A 26 -14.32 8.20 -5.09
CA LEU A 26 -14.34 8.80 -6.42
C LEU A 26 -13.64 7.88 -7.43
N ASP A 27 -14.10 7.91 -8.68
CA ASP A 27 -13.40 7.23 -9.76
C ASP A 27 -12.25 8.08 -10.32
N GLU A 28 -11.54 7.56 -11.32
CA GLU A 28 -10.41 8.25 -11.98
C GLU A 28 -10.78 9.59 -12.63
N ASN A 29 -12.07 9.81 -12.90
CA ASN A 29 -12.55 11.04 -13.51
C ASN A 29 -13.07 12.04 -12.48
N GLY A 30 -12.99 11.69 -11.20
CA GLY A 30 -13.50 12.50 -10.12
C GLY A 30 -15.02 12.36 -9.90
N ALA A 31 -15.66 11.37 -10.53
CA ALA A 31 -17.09 11.12 -10.30
C ALA A 31 -17.27 10.40 -8.96
N VAL A 32 -18.18 10.92 -8.15
CA VAL A 32 -18.48 10.33 -6.84
C VAL A 32 -19.31 9.06 -7.02
N LEU A 33 -18.84 7.95 -6.46
CA LEU A 33 -19.54 6.67 -6.51
C LEU A 33 -20.19 6.30 -5.18
N ALA A 34 -19.63 6.76 -4.06
CA ALA A 34 -20.20 6.46 -2.76
C ALA A 34 -19.91 7.56 -1.74
N HIS A 35 -20.88 7.81 -0.86
CA HIS A 35 -20.70 8.58 0.36
C HIS A 35 -20.96 7.63 1.54
N LEU A 36 -20.01 7.55 2.45
CA LEU A 36 -20.06 6.64 3.59
C LEU A 36 -19.72 7.40 4.86
N THR A 37 -20.00 6.77 6.00
CA THR A 37 -19.55 7.30 7.30
C THR A 37 -18.92 6.14 8.07
N ALA A 38 -17.75 6.38 8.62
CA ALA A 38 -17.06 5.38 9.43
C ALA A 38 -17.85 5.10 10.73
N ASP A 39 -18.01 3.84 11.07
CA ASP A 39 -18.73 3.40 12.26
C ASP A 39 -17.91 3.59 13.54
N ALA A 40 -18.39 3.05 14.67
CA ALA A 40 -17.77 3.20 15.99
C ALA A 40 -16.34 2.59 16.04
N ASP A 41 -16.08 1.62 15.17
CA ASP A 41 -14.77 0.97 15.06
C ASP A 41 -13.88 1.58 13.96
N GLY A 42 -14.31 2.71 13.39
CA GLY A 42 -13.61 3.41 12.33
C GLY A 42 -13.72 2.71 10.97
N PHE A 43 -14.75 1.88 10.80
CA PHE A 43 -14.88 1.02 9.61
C PHE A 43 -15.98 1.53 8.68
N ALA A 44 -15.77 1.40 7.38
CA ALA A 44 -16.81 1.58 6.35
C ALA A 44 -16.47 0.69 5.15
N GLU A 45 -17.46 0.41 4.32
CA GLU A 45 -17.27 -0.40 3.12
C GLU A 45 -17.99 0.22 1.92
N ALA A 46 -17.24 0.40 0.83
CA ALA A 46 -17.78 0.74 -0.47
C ALA A 46 -17.89 -0.54 -1.28
N ALA A 47 -19.11 -1.02 -1.49
CA ALA A 47 -19.38 -2.25 -2.22
C ALA A 47 -19.73 -1.95 -3.67
N ASP A 48 -19.74 -2.99 -4.51
CA ASP A 48 -20.19 -2.96 -5.89
C ASP A 48 -19.48 -1.91 -6.77
N LEU A 49 -18.20 -1.68 -6.49
CA LEU A 49 -17.40 -0.76 -7.29
C LEU A 49 -17.01 -1.42 -8.63
N PRO A 50 -17.30 -0.80 -9.77
CA PRO A 50 -16.95 -1.37 -11.07
C PRO A 50 -15.46 -1.70 -11.18
N ALA A 51 -15.15 -2.88 -11.72
CA ALA A 51 -13.77 -3.31 -11.92
C ALA A 51 -13.66 -4.04 -13.27
N PRO A 52 -12.49 -4.06 -13.90
CA PRO A 52 -12.29 -4.90 -15.08
C PRO A 52 -12.43 -6.38 -14.72
N ASP A 53 -12.87 -7.17 -15.68
CA ASP A 53 -13.10 -8.61 -15.50
C ASP A 53 -11.81 -9.33 -15.02
N ALA A 54 -11.98 -10.28 -14.09
CA ALA A 54 -10.89 -11.07 -13.54
C ALA A 54 -10.07 -11.79 -14.61
N ALA A 55 -10.65 -12.07 -15.77
CA ALA A 55 -9.92 -12.68 -16.89
C ALA A 55 -8.67 -11.89 -17.27
N TYR A 56 -8.69 -10.55 -17.13
CA TYR A 56 -7.51 -9.73 -17.43
C TYR A 56 -6.35 -9.93 -16.43
N SER A 57 -6.65 -10.28 -15.18
CA SER A 57 -5.61 -10.58 -14.21
C SER A 57 -5.11 -12.03 -14.30
N LEU A 58 -5.91 -12.92 -14.89
CA LEU A 58 -5.56 -14.33 -15.03
C LEU A 58 -4.80 -14.62 -16.33
N ASP A 59 -4.79 -13.69 -17.28
CA ASP A 59 -4.10 -13.85 -18.55
C ASP A 59 -2.66 -13.33 -18.43
N GLU A 60 -1.71 -14.24 -18.35
CA GLU A 60 -0.28 -13.91 -18.25
C GLU A 60 0.24 -13.15 -19.47
N ALA A 61 -0.43 -13.25 -20.61
CA ALA A 61 -0.05 -12.55 -21.83
C ALA A 61 -0.64 -11.13 -21.89
N ASN A 62 -1.47 -10.75 -20.94
CA ASN A 62 -2.11 -9.43 -20.93
C ASN A 62 -1.13 -8.34 -20.51
N THR A 63 -0.70 -7.55 -21.49
CA THR A 63 0.16 -6.38 -21.23
C THR A 63 -0.53 -5.07 -21.64
N ALA A 64 -1.78 -5.17 -22.11
CA ALA A 64 -2.48 -4.04 -22.72
C ALA A 64 -3.61 -3.49 -21.86
N VAL A 65 -4.31 -4.35 -21.13
CA VAL A 65 -5.49 -3.96 -20.36
C VAL A 65 -5.19 -4.04 -18.87
N ARG A 66 -5.31 -2.92 -18.19
CA ARG A 66 -5.11 -2.87 -16.73
C ARG A 66 -6.17 -3.74 -16.05
N PRO A 67 -5.77 -4.72 -15.22
CA PRO A 67 -6.72 -5.67 -14.63
C PRO A 67 -7.42 -5.16 -13.37
N TYR A 68 -7.36 -3.88 -13.10
CA TYR A 68 -8.01 -3.24 -11.93
C TYR A 68 -8.51 -1.87 -12.29
N ALA A 69 -9.51 -1.40 -11.55
CA ALA A 69 -9.94 0.00 -11.57
C ALA A 69 -9.18 0.78 -10.48
N ILE A 70 -9.06 2.09 -10.67
CA ILE A 70 -8.41 2.96 -9.69
C ILE A 70 -9.47 3.89 -9.09
N TYR A 71 -9.41 4.03 -7.78
CA TYR A 71 -10.30 4.90 -7.02
C TYR A 71 -9.52 5.82 -6.11
N SER A 72 -10.16 6.91 -5.68
CA SER A 72 -9.66 7.78 -4.62
C SER A 72 -10.64 7.76 -3.46
N VAL A 73 -10.13 7.88 -2.25
CA VAL A 73 -10.95 7.98 -1.04
C VAL A 73 -10.57 9.27 -0.31
N GLU A 74 -11.54 10.15 -0.16
CA GLU A 74 -11.40 11.37 0.63
C GLU A 74 -12.05 11.14 2.01
N ALA A 75 -11.35 11.54 3.08
CA ALA A 75 -11.80 11.40 4.46
C ALA A 75 -11.84 12.78 5.13
N VAL A 76 -13.02 13.16 5.64
CA VAL A 76 -13.24 14.47 6.27
C VAL A 76 -13.88 14.27 7.62
N LEU A 77 -13.35 14.94 8.64
CA LEU A 77 -13.96 14.99 9.98
C LEU A 77 -13.68 16.36 10.60
N ASP A 78 -14.71 16.98 11.17
CA ASP A 78 -14.56 18.31 11.76
C ASP A 78 -13.53 18.28 12.89
N GLY A 79 -12.59 19.23 12.86
CA GLY A 79 -11.48 19.30 13.82
C GLY A 79 -10.25 18.46 13.40
N TRP A 80 -10.30 17.79 12.26
CA TRP A 80 -9.21 16.94 11.77
C TRP A 80 -8.75 17.38 10.38
N GLN A 81 -7.53 17.04 10.03
CA GLN A 81 -7.00 17.30 8.70
C GLN A 81 -7.68 16.37 7.69
N THR A 82 -8.12 16.91 6.58
CA THR A 82 -8.65 16.11 5.47
C THR A 82 -7.52 15.24 4.91
N VAL A 83 -7.83 13.98 4.64
CA VAL A 83 -6.89 13.04 4.04
C VAL A 83 -7.47 12.55 2.71
N GLU A 84 -6.67 12.52 1.67
CA GLU A 84 -7.03 11.98 0.37
C GLU A 84 -6.06 10.86 0.01
N LEU A 85 -6.60 9.67 -0.21
CA LEU A 85 -5.83 8.49 -0.63
C LEU A 85 -6.15 8.20 -2.10
N ASN A 86 -5.18 8.42 -2.97
CA ASN A 86 -5.31 8.19 -4.42
C ASN A 86 -4.66 6.88 -4.82
N GLY A 87 -5.15 6.26 -5.88
CA GLY A 87 -4.54 5.07 -6.47
C GLY A 87 -5.01 3.76 -5.87
N VAL A 88 -6.13 3.76 -5.16
CA VAL A 88 -6.70 2.54 -4.57
C VAL A 88 -7.14 1.60 -5.69
N GLN A 89 -6.54 0.42 -5.76
CA GLN A 89 -6.77 -0.54 -6.83
C GLN A 89 -7.88 -1.53 -6.43
N VAL A 90 -8.88 -1.66 -7.28
CA VAL A 90 -10.01 -2.57 -7.05
C VAL A 90 -10.05 -3.61 -8.17
N PHE A 91 -10.03 -4.88 -7.78
CA PHE A 91 -10.08 -6.03 -8.68
C PHE A 91 -11.45 -6.69 -8.60
N ASP A 92 -11.84 -7.32 -9.69
CA ASP A 92 -13.10 -8.06 -9.75
C ASP A 92 -13.16 -9.17 -8.70
N GLY A 93 -14.24 -9.20 -7.94
CA GLY A 93 -14.48 -10.19 -6.90
C GLY A 93 -13.58 -10.07 -5.67
N GLN A 94 -12.79 -8.98 -5.56
CA GLN A 94 -11.86 -8.82 -4.45
C GLN A 94 -12.22 -7.63 -3.57
N GLN A 95 -11.80 -7.71 -2.31
CA GLN A 95 -11.93 -6.63 -1.35
C GLN A 95 -10.55 -6.00 -1.12
N THR A 96 -10.41 -4.73 -1.44
CA THR A 96 -9.20 -3.94 -1.18
C THR A 96 -9.32 -3.27 0.18
N VAL A 97 -8.25 -3.23 0.94
CA VAL A 97 -8.23 -2.56 2.24
C VAL A 97 -7.53 -1.21 2.11
N ALA A 98 -8.23 -0.14 2.47
CA ALA A 98 -7.72 1.22 2.52
C ALA A 98 -7.64 1.68 3.97
N ARG A 99 -6.50 2.21 4.40
CA ARG A 99 -6.31 2.73 5.75
C ARG A 99 -5.97 4.20 5.70
N LEU A 100 -6.78 5.02 6.38
CA LEU A 100 -6.61 6.47 6.44
C LEU A 100 -6.37 6.89 7.89
N SER A 101 -5.24 7.52 8.11
CA SER A 101 -4.86 8.03 9.44
C SER A 101 -5.00 9.54 9.44
N LEU A 102 -5.93 10.06 10.22
CA LEU A 102 -6.19 11.49 10.31
C LEU A 102 -5.44 12.08 11.51
N LEU A 103 -5.00 13.33 11.36
CA LEU A 103 -4.36 14.08 12.43
C LEU A 103 -5.28 15.24 12.85
N PRO A 104 -5.35 15.55 14.16
CA PRO A 104 -6.16 16.71 14.58
C PRO A 104 -5.58 18.02 14.07
N ASN A 105 -6.44 18.98 13.77
CA ASN A 105 -6.05 20.29 13.22
C ASN A 105 -5.08 21.09 14.12
N GLY A 106 -4.97 20.76 15.39
CA GLY A 106 -4.01 21.38 16.32
C GLY A 106 -2.66 20.67 16.40
N GLY A 107 -2.43 19.63 15.61
CA GLY A 107 -1.15 18.91 15.57
C GLY A 107 -0.02 19.71 14.95
N VAL A 108 1.18 19.17 15.01
CA VAL A 108 2.41 19.84 14.55
C VAL A 108 2.22 20.38 13.13
N PRO A 109 2.46 21.65 12.90
CA PRO A 109 2.26 22.22 11.57
C PRO A 109 3.21 21.58 10.56
N SER A 110 2.66 21.00 9.53
CA SER A 110 3.41 20.68 8.32
C SER A 110 3.98 22.00 7.77
N ALA A 111 5.14 21.96 7.15
CA ALA A 111 5.79 23.14 6.57
C ALA A 111 4.88 23.92 5.61
N ALA A 112 3.82 23.29 5.12
CA ALA A 112 2.84 23.93 4.25
C ALA A 112 1.86 24.86 4.99
N ARG A 113 1.76 24.79 6.32
CA ARG A 113 0.87 25.65 7.12
C ARG A 113 1.39 27.08 7.29
N ALA A 114 2.63 27.34 6.92
CA ALA A 114 3.26 28.65 7.13
C ALA A 114 2.72 29.77 6.23
N ALA A 115 1.81 29.49 5.32
CA ALA A 115 1.34 30.44 4.30
C ALA A 115 -0.10 30.92 4.45
N GLY A 116 -0.74 30.73 5.61
CA GLY A 116 -2.02 31.40 5.94
C GLY A 116 -3.21 31.05 5.06
N GLY A 117 -3.26 29.87 4.51
CA GLY A 117 -4.36 29.40 3.69
C GLY A 117 -5.08 28.19 4.31
N GLU A 118 -6.22 27.89 3.77
CA GLU A 118 -6.96 26.66 3.99
C GLU A 118 -5.99 25.47 3.96
N THR A 119 -6.04 24.61 4.96
CA THR A 119 -5.15 23.43 5.01
C THR A 119 -5.45 22.54 3.81
N ALA A 120 -4.49 22.42 2.92
CA ALA A 120 -4.60 21.45 1.83
C ALA A 120 -4.72 20.04 2.42
N PRO A 121 -5.48 19.16 1.80
CA PRO A 121 -5.59 17.79 2.26
C PRO A 121 -4.23 17.10 2.28
N ASP A 122 -4.05 16.16 3.19
CA ASP A 122 -2.88 15.28 3.18
C ASP A 122 -3.11 14.23 2.08
N VAL A 123 -2.39 14.36 0.98
CA VAL A 123 -2.59 13.53 -0.20
C VAL A 123 -1.57 12.40 -0.22
N VAL A 124 -2.05 11.17 -0.15
CA VAL A 124 -1.22 9.96 -0.29
C VAL A 124 -1.58 9.32 -1.63
N THR A 125 -0.59 9.03 -2.46
CA THR A 125 -0.82 8.41 -3.77
C THR A 125 -0.13 7.05 -3.84
N ILE A 126 -0.91 6.02 -4.15
CA ILE A 126 -0.41 4.67 -4.41
C ILE A 126 -0.01 4.62 -5.89
N PRO A 127 1.25 4.35 -6.21
CA PRO A 127 1.65 4.30 -7.61
C PRO A 127 1.01 3.11 -8.33
N PRO A 128 0.67 3.25 -9.61
CA PRO A 128 0.09 2.15 -10.36
C PRO A 128 1.09 1.01 -10.57
N HIS A 129 0.61 -0.21 -10.62
CA HIS A 129 1.42 -1.36 -11.01
C HIS A 129 1.75 -1.29 -12.49
N THR A 130 2.99 -1.63 -12.81
CA THR A 130 3.42 -1.76 -14.20
C THR A 130 3.04 -3.17 -14.69
N LEU A 131 2.40 -3.23 -15.85
CA LEU A 131 2.15 -4.51 -16.51
C LEU A 131 3.45 -4.94 -17.21
N PHE A 132 3.96 -6.09 -16.82
CA PHE A 132 5.14 -6.66 -17.45
C PHE A 132 4.70 -7.73 -18.42
N ALA A 133 5.24 -7.68 -19.65
CA ALA A 133 5.13 -8.80 -20.56
C ALA A 133 5.84 -10.00 -19.92
N GLY A 134 5.13 -11.07 -19.71
CA GLY A 134 5.76 -12.31 -19.27
C GLY A 134 6.82 -12.69 -20.28
N ASP A 135 7.96 -13.07 -19.81
CA ASP A 135 9.04 -13.66 -20.58
C ASP A 135 9.55 -12.84 -21.79
N GLY A 136 10.41 -11.91 -21.53
CA GLY A 136 11.27 -11.29 -22.55
C GLY A 136 10.73 -10.05 -23.20
N GLY A 137 9.67 -9.50 -22.72
CA GLY A 137 9.29 -8.15 -23.10
C GLY A 137 10.36 -7.17 -22.65
N SER A 138 10.99 -6.48 -23.60
CA SER A 138 11.85 -5.37 -23.27
C SER A 138 10.98 -4.23 -22.73
N GLY A 139 10.65 -4.30 -21.45
CA GLY A 139 10.21 -3.12 -20.75
C GLY A 139 11.30 -2.06 -20.88
N PRO A 140 10.98 -0.78 -20.81
CA PRO A 140 12.02 0.22 -20.77
C PRO A 140 13.01 -0.18 -19.68
N ALA A 141 14.26 -0.31 -20.06
CA ALA A 141 15.30 -0.58 -19.08
C ALA A 141 15.15 0.43 -17.96
N PRO A 142 15.10 0.00 -16.70
CA PRO A 142 15.02 0.95 -15.60
C PRO A 142 16.19 1.91 -15.76
N GLU A 143 15.89 3.15 -16.08
CA GLU A 143 16.90 4.18 -16.19
C GLU A 143 17.61 4.27 -14.84
N GLU A 144 18.85 3.90 -14.89
CA GLU A 144 19.79 4.05 -13.77
C GLU A 144 19.40 3.37 -12.45
N LEU A 145 19.22 2.07 -12.49
CA LEU A 145 19.68 1.32 -11.35
C LEU A 145 21.21 1.48 -11.34
N LEU A 146 21.72 2.10 -10.28
CA LEU A 146 23.16 2.05 -9.98
C LEU A 146 23.68 0.64 -10.31
N PRO A 147 24.92 0.49 -10.77
CA PRO A 147 25.39 -0.81 -11.23
C PRO A 147 25.40 -1.83 -10.09
N GLY A 148 24.23 -2.35 -9.80
CA GLY A 148 24.06 -3.54 -9.02
C GLY A 148 24.09 -4.70 -10.01
N ASN A 149 25.01 -5.59 -9.87
CA ASN A 149 25.09 -6.78 -10.71
C ASN A 149 23.76 -7.54 -10.63
N VAL A 150 22.97 -7.47 -11.67
CA VAL A 150 21.81 -8.35 -11.79
C VAL A 150 22.36 -9.77 -11.89
N LEU A 151 22.10 -10.58 -10.88
CA LEU A 151 22.58 -11.94 -10.85
C LEU A 151 21.83 -12.75 -11.93
N THR A 152 22.55 -13.14 -12.95
CA THR A 152 22.01 -13.99 -14.02
C THR A 152 21.88 -15.46 -13.58
N ARG A 153 22.26 -15.75 -12.35
CA ARG A 153 22.13 -17.08 -11.75
C ARG A 153 21.86 -16.93 -10.26
N VAL A 154 21.23 -17.92 -9.67
CA VAL A 154 21.02 -17.96 -8.23
C VAL A 154 22.39 -18.16 -7.56
N VAL A 155 22.80 -17.20 -6.74
CA VAL A 155 24.03 -17.30 -5.96
C VAL A 155 23.66 -17.26 -4.49
N VAL A 156 23.87 -18.37 -3.82
CA VAL A 156 23.65 -18.47 -2.37
C VAL A 156 24.96 -18.08 -1.67
N PRO A 157 24.99 -16.95 -0.94
CA PRO A 157 26.23 -16.57 -0.26
C PRO A 157 26.55 -17.53 0.87
N LYS A 158 27.84 -17.78 1.10
CA LYS A 158 28.25 -18.64 2.22
C LYS A 158 28.08 -17.92 3.56
N LYS A 159 28.26 -16.62 3.57
CA LYS A 159 28.16 -15.78 4.78
C LYS A 159 27.43 -14.48 4.47
N ILE A 160 26.77 -13.93 5.47
CA ILE A 160 26.17 -12.59 5.42
C ILE A 160 26.61 -11.79 6.65
N THR A 161 26.60 -10.48 6.52
CA THR A 161 26.87 -9.57 7.64
C THR A 161 25.56 -8.94 8.07
N VAL A 162 25.22 -9.14 9.32
CA VAL A 162 23.98 -8.64 9.93
C VAL A 162 24.33 -7.45 10.82
N HIS A 163 23.66 -6.33 10.58
CA HIS A 163 23.75 -5.14 11.43
C HIS A 163 22.77 -5.29 12.59
N LEU A 164 23.25 -5.25 13.83
CA LEU A 164 22.43 -5.55 15.01
C LEU A 164 21.65 -4.34 15.54
N GLY A 165 21.06 -3.54 14.67
CA GLY A 165 20.27 -2.40 15.09
C GLY A 165 19.63 -1.64 13.93
N LYS A 166 19.13 -0.46 14.23
CA LYS A 166 18.59 0.42 13.18
C LYS A 166 19.71 0.76 12.18
N PRO A 167 19.41 0.95 10.90
CA PRO A 167 20.44 1.18 9.86
C PRO A 167 21.43 2.29 10.17
N SER A 168 21.01 3.32 10.91
CA SER A 168 21.86 4.47 11.26
C SER A 168 22.55 4.31 12.62
N ALA A 169 22.31 3.23 13.36
CA ALA A 169 22.89 3.06 14.68
C ALA A 169 24.35 2.62 14.60
N ASN A 170 25.19 3.18 15.47
CA ASN A 170 26.58 2.76 15.57
C ASN A 170 26.68 1.51 16.46
N VAL A 171 26.27 0.37 15.92
CA VAL A 171 26.29 -0.92 16.62
C VAL A 171 27.09 -1.94 15.83
N ARG A 172 27.41 -3.04 16.51
CA ARG A 172 28.27 -4.08 15.95
C ARG A 172 27.61 -4.81 14.77
N ASN A 173 28.38 -5.05 13.74
CA ASN A 173 28.05 -5.98 12.68
C ASN A 173 28.53 -7.37 13.04
N VAL A 174 27.73 -8.38 12.76
CA VAL A 174 28.08 -9.78 13.02
C VAL A 174 28.01 -10.55 11.70
N THR A 175 29.07 -11.25 11.37
CA THR A 175 29.12 -12.10 10.18
C THR A 175 28.78 -13.53 10.59
N VAL A 176 27.74 -14.07 9.96
CA VAL A 176 27.23 -15.43 10.23
C VAL A 176 27.15 -16.23 8.94
N SER A 177 27.10 -17.56 9.06
CA SER A 177 26.84 -18.36 7.87
C SER A 177 25.42 -18.08 7.36
N PHE A 178 25.24 -18.05 6.05
CA PHE A 178 23.93 -17.83 5.46
C PHE A 178 22.93 -18.91 5.89
N GLN A 179 23.40 -20.15 5.95
CA GLN A 179 22.57 -21.29 6.38
C GLN A 179 22.07 -21.10 7.83
N SER A 180 22.96 -20.70 8.74
CA SER A 180 22.57 -20.46 10.14
C SER A 180 21.60 -19.30 10.24
N TYR A 181 21.82 -18.24 9.45
CA TYR A 181 20.90 -17.09 9.43
C TYR A 181 19.51 -17.52 8.97
N ILE A 182 19.42 -18.23 7.85
CA ILE A 182 18.13 -18.68 7.31
C ILE A 182 17.43 -19.64 8.30
N ALA A 183 18.18 -20.54 8.92
CA ALA A 183 17.60 -21.48 9.91
C ALA A 183 17.00 -20.69 11.11
N ASN A 184 17.68 -19.67 11.58
CA ASN A 184 17.16 -18.84 12.68
C ASN A 184 15.92 -18.04 12.27
N VAL A 185 15.93 -17.44 11.07
CA VAL A 185 14.77 -16.71 10.56
C VAL A 185 13.59 -17.67 10.41
N ALA A 186 13.80 -18.81 9.76
CA ALA A 186 12.74 -19.80 9.56
C ALA A 186 12.17 -20.30 10.89
N SER A 187 13.03 -20.56 11.88
CA SER A 187 12.57 -21.03 13.20
C SER A 187 11.78 -19.97 13.96
N SER A 188 11.99 -18.68 13.66
CA SER A 188 11.21 -17.62 14.29
C SER A 188 9.85 -17.37 13.59
N GLU A 189 9.70 -17.86 12.37
CA GLU A 189 8.49 -17.66 11.56
C GLU A 189 7.56 -18.90 11.57
N VAL A 190 8.08 -20.06 11.95
CA VAL A 190 7.33 -21.32 11.92
C VAL A 190 7.00 -21.76 13.35
N TYR A 191 5.73 -21.95 13.64
CA TYR A 191 5.30 -22.43 14.95
C TYR A 191 5.59 -23.92 15.10
N PRO A 192 6.01 -24.37 16.30
CA PRO A 192 6.28 -25.81 16.54
C PRO A 192 5.08 -26.73 16.32
N THR A 193 3.88 -26.16 16.29
CA THR A 193 2.63 -26.92 16.11
C THR A 193 2.24 -27.07 14.65
N TRP A 194 3.00 -26.55 13.70
CA TRP A 194 2.70 -26.73 12.28
C TRP A 194 3.21 -28.09 11.81
N ASP A 195 2.25 -28.96 11.35
CA ASP A 195 2.62 -30.22 10.71
C ASP A 195 3.13 -29.95 9.29
N UNK A 196 4.13 -30.49 9.30
CA UNK A 196 4.72 -30.43 8.02
C UNK A 196 4.25 -31.31 7.07
#